data_70d4ff06b1cf6e117de567f68baf3162
#
_entry.id   70d4ff06b1cf6e117de567f68baf3162
#
_cell.length_a   1.000
_cell.length_b   1.000
_cell.length_c   1.000
_cell.angle_alpha   90.00
_cell.angle_beta   90.00
_cell.angle_gamma   90.00
#
_symmetry.space_group_name_H-M   'P 1'
#
loop_
_entity.id
_entity.type
_entity.pdbx_description
1 polymer ?
#
loop_
_entity_poly.entity_id
_entity_poly.type
_entity_poly.pdbx_seq_one_letter_code
_entity_poly.pdbx_strand_id
1 'polypeptide(L)'
;IMSDEYDNNKSYQAQSSEVMDGSTGSVNPDIDYVRPAEVGEQDLYHGHSFIEKWVFCQDAKVIGVQYFLTAVFTGIVGLILSWLMRLQLGFPELAGFMTAEHYYQFVTMHGMIMVVYFLTALFLGGFGNYLIPLMVGARDMVFPYVNMLSFWMFFVAVAVLMASFFVPGGPTGAGWTLYPPQTILEGTPGSGMGILLMLISLSLFVIGFTMGGLNYMITILQARTRGMTLMRMPLTVWGIFTATVLAMLAFPALLVSAIMMTLDKVLQTSFFMQQY
;
A
#
# COMPACT_ATOMS: atom_id res chain seq x y z
N ILE A 1 36.45 5.15 26.99
CA ILE A 1 35.13 5.11 26.31
C ILE A 1 34.80 3.70 25.81
N MET A 2 35.80 2.84 25.52
CA MET A 2 35.58 1.46 25.06
C MET A 2 35.51 0.41 26.19
N SER A 3 35.91 0.74 27.41
CA SER A 3 35.88 -0.14 28.59
C SER A 3 34.50 -0.21 29.27
N ASP A 4 33.74 0.88 29.23
CA ASP A 4 32.46 0.96 29.96
C ASP A 4 31.33 0.21 29.25
N GLU A 5 31.42 0.04 27.93
CA GLU A 5 30.43 -0.68 27.10
C GLU A 5 30.59 -2.20 27.24
N TYR A 6 31.80 -2.67 27.48
CA TYR A 6 32.11 -4.10 27.71
C TYR A 6 31.65 -4.59 29.09
N ASP A 7 31.70 -3.72 30.09
CA ASP A 7 31.27 -4.04 31.46
C ASP A 7 29.73 -4.03 31.58
N ASN A 8 29.02 -3.16 30.85
CA ASN A 8 27.56 -3.20 30.78
C ASN A 8 27.04 -4.50 30.18
N ASN A 9 27.67 -5.00 29.12
CA ASN A 9 27.25 -6.24 28.48
C ASN A 9 27.47 -7.47 29.36
N LYS A 10 28.51 -7.46 30.24
CA LYS A 10 28.72 -8.51 31.24
C LYS A 10 27.68 -8.47 32.36
N SER A 11 27.23 -7.29 32.77
CA SER A 11 26.21 -7.16 33.82
C SER A 11 24.82 -7.66 33.32
N TYR A 12 24.48 -7.44 32.06
CA TYR A 12 23.27 -7.99 31.46
C TYR A 12 23.33 -9.51 31.31
N GLN A 13 24.47 -10.07 30.92
CA GLN A 13 24.63 -11.53 30.82
C GLN A 13 24.66 -12.21 32.22
N ALA A 14 25.18 -11.57 33.23
CA ALA A 14 25.16 -12.07 34.60
C ALA A 14 23.73 -12.07 35.18
N GLN A 15 22.93 -11.02 34.92
CA GLN A 15 21.53 -10.99 35.33
C GLN A 15 20.68 -12.03 34.59
N SER A 16 20.96 -12.30 33.31
CA SER A 16 20.20 -13.33 32.56
C SER A 16 20.55 -14.75 33.01
N SER A 17 21.75 -15.00 33.52
CA SER A 17 22.14 -16.32 34.04
C SER A 17 21.61 -16.59 35.47
N GLU A 18 21.44 -15.56 36.30
CA GLU A 18 20.81 -15.70 37.62
C GLU A 18 19.30 -15.97 37.54
N VAL A 19 18.64 -15.50 36.48
CA VAL A 19 17.22 -15.74 36.24
C VAL A 19 16.90 -17.17 35.76
N MET A 20 17.93 -17.92 35.31
CA MET A 20 17.77 -19.31 34.85
C MET A 20 17.99 -20.36 35.95
N ASP A 21 18.35 -19.98 37.19
CA ASP A 21 18.47 -20.93 38.28
C ASP A 21 17.11 -21.29 38.88
N GLY A 22 16.54 -22.35 38.33
CA GLY A 22 15.17 -22.83 38.52
C GLY A 22 14.88 -23.45 39.90
N SER A 23 14.99 -22.69 40.99
CA SER A 23 14.63 -23.18 42.29
C SER A 23 13.20 -22.80 42.82
N THR A 24 12.45 -22.04 42.07
CA THR A 24 11.04 -21.77 42.43
C THR A 24 10.15 -21.80 41.19
N GLY A 25 9.25 -22.77 41.11
CA GLY A 25 8.32 -22.98 39.98
C GLY A 25 7.23 -21.93 39.81
N SER A 26 7.54 -20.66 40.09
CA SER A 26 6.68 -19.54 39.73
C SER A 26 7.30 -18.80 38.55
N VAL A 27 6.84 -19.11 37.36
CA VAL A 27 7.13 -18.35 36.16
C VAL A 27 6.72 -16.89 36.44
N ASN A 28 7.68 -15.97 36.51
CA ASN A 28 7.38 -14.55 36.61
C ASN A 28 6.87 -14.10 35.24
N PRO A 29 5.57 -13.78 35.09
CA PRO A 29 5.00 -13.46 33.78
C PRO A 29 5.59 -12.18 33.16
N ASP A 30 6.35 -11.41 33.94
CA ASP A 30 6.98 -10.17 33.48
C ASP A 30 8.39 -10.37 32.92
N ILE A 31 9.03 -11.55 33.17
CA ILE A 31 10.42 -11.80 32.79
C ILE A 31 10.55 -12.74 31.58
N ASP A 32 9.60 -13.65 31.37
CA ASP A 32 9.70 -14.71 30.33
C ASP A 32 9.34 -14.26 28.91
N TYR A 33 9.11 -12.98 28.69
CA TYR A 33 8.82 -12.48 27.36
C TYR A 33 10.05 -11.79 26.74
N VAL A 34 10.99 -12.58 26.29
CA VAL A 34 11.97 -12.11 25.29
C VAL A 34 11.24 -11.99 23.97
N ARG A 35 10.92 -10.78 23.54
CA ARG A 35 10.36 -10.54 22.21
C ARG A 35 11.40 -11.01 21.19
N PRO A 36 11.05 -11.87 20.21
CA PRO A 36 11.97 -12.25 19.15
C PRO A 36 12.53 -11.07 18.35
N ALA A 37 11.93 -9.88 18.50
CA ALA A 37 12.32 -8.65 17.80
C ALA A 37 13.42 -7.83 18.50
N GLU A 38 13.91 -8.24 19.66
CA GLU A 38 14.99 -7.50 20.36
C GLU A 38 16.38 -7.79 19.80
N VAL A 39 16.49 -8.83 18.96
CA VAL A 39 17.74 -9.15 18.27
C VAL A 39 17.78 -8.38 16.95
N GLY A 40 18.51 -7.30 16.88
CA GLY A 40 18.80 -6.57 15.64
C GLY A 40 18.27 -5.14 15.57
N GLU A 41 17.91 -4.55 16.70
CA GLU A 41 17.33 -3.21 16.75
C GLU A 41 18.23 -2.07 16.28
N GLN A 42 19.51 -2.22 16.46
CA GLN A 42 20.49 -1.17 16.21
C GLN A 42 20.70 -0.92 14.70
N ASP A 43 20.48 -1.93 13.87
CA ASP A 43 20.79 -1.84 12.44
C ASP A 43 19.62 -1.36 11.56
N LEU A 44 18.36 -1.45 12.04
CA LEU A 44 17.18 -1.10 11.25
C LEU A 44 16.96 0.41 11.08
N TYR A 45 17.50 1.23 11.97
CA TYR A 45 17.12 2.65 12.11
C TYR A 45 18.23 3.67 11.87
N HIS A 46 19.47 3.25 11.69
CA HIS A 46 20.62 4.14 11.52
C HIS A 46 21.14 4.16 10.08
N GLY A 47 20.29 4.50 9.12
CA GLY A 47 20.74 4.85 7.78
C GLY A 47 21.60 6.11 7.83
N HIS A 48 22.89 5.99 7.56
CA HIS A 48 23.84 7.11 7.51
C HIS A 48 23.66 7.99 6.27
N SER A 49 22.88 7.53 5.27
CA SER A 49 22.62 8.19 4.00
C SER A 49 21.15 8.49 3.80
N PHE A 50 20.83 9.55 3.04
CA PHE A 50 19.46 9.85 2.61
C PHE A 50 18.81 8.67 1.88
N ILE A 51 19.57 7.96 1.05
CA ILE A 51 19.09 6.80 0.27
C ILE A 51 18.74 5.65 1.22
N GLU A 52 19.59 5.34 2.20
CA GLU A 52 19.32 4.29 3.19
C GLU A 52 18.06 4.60 3.99
N LYS A 53 17.88 5.85 4.40
CA LYS A 53 16.71 6.28 5.19
C LYS A 53 15.42 6.29 4.39
N TRP A 54 15.44 6.67 3.11
CA TRP A 54 14.22 6.89 2.33
C TRP A 54 13.98 5.84 1.23
N VAL A 55 14.97 5.04 0.84
CA VAL A 55 14.80 4.02 -0.21
C VAL A 55 14.78 2.62 0.38
N PHE A 56 15.70 2.31 1.28
CA PHE A 56 15.88 0.97 1.84
C PHE A 56 15.43 0.85 3.30
N CYS A 57 14.81 1.88 3.86
CA CYS A 57 14.32 1.84 5.22
C CYS A 57 13.17 0.84 5.36
N GLN A 58 13.23 0.04 6.41
CA GLN A 58 12.23 -0.96 6.73
C GLN A 58 11.30 -0.51 7.87
N ASP A 59 11.53 0.67 8.46
CA ASP A 59 10.69 1.24 9.52
C ASP A 59 9.30 1.58 8.99
N ALA A 60 8.28 0.99 9.58
CA ALA A 60 6.88 1.21 9.23
C ALA A 60 6.46 2.68 9.29
N LYS A 61 7.05 3.48 10.20
CA LYS A 61 6.74 4.91 10.31
C LYS A 61 7.25 5.70 9.10
N VAL A 62 8.48 5.39 8.65
CA VAL A 62 9.06 6.03 7.45
C VAL A 62 8.27 5.61 6.21
N ILE A 63 7.96 4.33 6.09
CA ILE A 63 7.13 3.79 4.99
C ILE A 63 5.74 4.42 5.00
N GLY A 64 5.14 4.61 6.18
CA GLY A 64 3.86 5.32 6.33
C GLY A 64 3.91 6.75 5.79
N VAL A 65 4.99 7.50 6.08
CA VAL A 65 5.21 8.84 5.53
C VAL A 65 5.40 8.81 4.02
N GLN A 66 6.12 7.83 3.47
CA GLN A 66 6.29 7.66 2.02
C GLN A 66 4.94 7.41 1.31
N TYR A 67 4.10 6.53 1.86
CA TYR A 67 2.73 6.32 1.37
C TYR A 67 1.90 7.61 1.44
N PHE A 68 1.97 8.32 2.55
CA PHE A 68 1.25 9.59 2.75
C PHE A 68 1.64 10.63 1.69
N LEU A 69 2.94 10.86 1.49
CA LEU A 69 3.44 11.84 0.51
C LEU A 69 3.04 11.45 -0.93
N THR A 70 3.16 10.18 -1.28
CA THR A 70 2.75 9.67 -2.59
C THR A 70 1.24 9.79 -2.79
N ALA A 71 0.45 9.49 -1.76
CA ALA A 71 -1.00 9.67 -1.78
C ALA A 71 -1.39 11.13 -1.98
N VAL A 72 -0.80 12.05 -1.22
CA VAL A 72 -1.06 13.50 -1.37
C VAL A 72 -0.72 13.97 -2.79
N PHE A 73 0.41 13.54 -3.34
CA PHE A 73 0.78 13.85 -4.72
C PHE A 73 -0.30 13.39 -5.72
N THR A 74 -0.71 12.12 -5.63
CA THR A 74 -1.78 11.59 -6.50
C THR A 74 -3.11 12.28 -6.27
N GLY A 75 -3.43 12.61 -5.02
CA GLY A 75 -4.63 13.38 -4.67
C GLY A 75 -4.68 14.78 -5.30
N ILE A 76 -3.53 15.48 -5.35
CA ILE A 76 -3.42 16.78 -6.04
C ILE A 76 -3.68 16.61 -7.53
N VAL A 77 -3.11 15.60 -8.17
CA VAL A 77 -3.40 15.30 -9.59
C VAL A 77 -4.90 15.04 -9.79
N GLY A 78 -5.51 14.19 -8.96
CA GLY A 78 -6.94 13.93 -9.00
C GLY A 78 -7.80 15.18 -8.81
N LEU A 79 -7.40 16.07 -7.89
CA LEU A 79 -8.06 17.36 -7.65
C LEU A 79 -8.01 18.27 -8.89
N ILE A 80 -6.85 18.37 -9.54
CA ILE A 80 -6.66 19.15 -10.77
C ILE A 80 -7.59 18.63 -11.87
N LEU A 81 -7.67 17.31 -12.06
CA LEU A 81 -8.59 16.71 -13.05
C LEU A 81 -10.05 17.10 -12.77
N SER A 82 -10.48 17.03 -11.51
CA SER A 82 -11.82 17.43 -11.10
C SER A 82 -12.08 18.92 -11.37
N TRP A 83 -11.12 19.77 -11.06
CA TRP A 83 -11.21 21.21 -11.30
C TRP A 83 -11.34 21.52 -12.79
N LEU A 84 -10.54 20.89 -13.66
CA LEU A 84 -10.63 21.05 -15.11
C LEU A 84 -11.99 20.60 -15.66
N MET A 85 -12.51 19.46 -15.19
CA MET A 85 -13.86 19.01 -15.56
C MET A 85 -14.94 20.03 -15.14
N ARG A 86 -14.82 20.63 -13.97
CA ARG A 86 -15.76 21.66 -13.48
C ARG A 86 -15.67 22.94 -14.29
N LEU A 87 -14.48 23.36 -14.71
CA LEU A 87 -14.32 24.51 -15.61
C LEU A 87 -15.01 24.25 -16.96
N GLN A 88 -14.82 23.07 -17.55
CA GLN A 88 -15.45 22.70 -18.81
C GLN A 88 -16.99 22.75 -18.73
N LEU A 89 -17.56 22.26 -17.60
CA LEU A 89 -19.03 22.26 -17.42
C LEU A 89 -19.58 23.63 -17.06
N GLY A 90 -18.86 24.44 -16.31
CA GLY A 90 -19.28 25.75 -15.87
C GLY A 90 -19.19 26.85 -16.96
N PHE A 91 -18.22 26.71 -17.84
CA PHE A 91 -17.87 27.71 -18.85
C PHE A 91 -17.60 27.05 -20.23
N PRO A 92 -18.56 26.34 -20.84
CA PRO A 92 -18.31 25.53 -22.03
C PRO A 92 -17.85 26.38 -23.24
N GLU A 93 -18.32 27.61 -23.36
CA GLU A 93 -17.94 28.51 -24.45
C GLU A 93 -16.53 29.13 -24.24
N LEU A 94 -16.16 29.43 -23.00
CA LEU A 94 -14.90 30.05 -22.67
C LEU A 94 -13.76 29.01 -22.49
N ALA A 95 -14.10 27.83 -21.98
CA ALA A 95 -13.17 26.76 -21.63
C ALA A 95 -13.23 25.56 -22.60
N GLY A 96 -13.72 25.72 -23.83
CA GLY A 96 -13.89 24.67 -24.85
C GLY A 96 -12.60 23.97 -25.29
N PHE A 97 -11.68 23.71 -24.34
CA PHE A 97 -10.41 23.03 -24.57
C PHE A 97 -10.50 21.51 -24.51
N MET A 98 -11.63 20.97 -24.04
CA MET A 98 -11.78 19.55 -23.77
C MET A 98 -12.81 18.92 -24.71
N THR A 99 -12.40 17.89 -25.46
CA THR A 99 -13.34 17.06 -26.24
C THR A 99 -14.11 16.12 -25.29
N ALA A 100 -15.21 15.55 -25.78
CA ALA A 100 -15.98 14.56 -25.02
C ALA A 100 -15.11 13.36 -24.61
N GLU A 101 -14.24 12.92 -25.50
CA GLU A 101 -13.31 11.81 -25.19
C GLU A 101 -12.37 12.14 -24.04
N HIS A 102 -11.73 13.32 -24.06
CA HIS A 102 -10.86 13.77 -22.97
C HIS A 102 -11.64 13.93 -21.67
N TYR A 103 -12.91 14.36 -21.74
CA TYR A 103 -13.74 14.45 -20.54
C TYR A 103 -13.97 13.08 -19.90
N TYR A 104 -14.29 12.04 -20.67
CA TYR A 104 -14.42 10.67 -20.15
C TYR A 104 -13.11 10.10 -19.61
N GLN A 105 -12.00 10.40 -20.25
CA GLN A 105 -10.66 10.05 -19.73
C GLN A 105 -10.41 10.69 -18.35
N PHE A 106 -10.76 11.96 -18.19
CA PHE A 106 -10.59 12.69 -16.92
C PHE A 106 -11.52 12.15 -15.83
N VAL A 107 -12.77 11.83 -16.16
CA VAL A 107 -13.72 11.18 -15.23
C VAL A 107 -13.15 9.84 -14.73
N THR A 108 -12.67 9.02 -15.66
CA THR A 108 -12.07 7.71 -15.33
C THR A 108 -10.86 7.85 -14.43
N MET A 109 -9.92 8.70 -14.82
CA MET A 109 -8.67 8.90 -14.09
C MET A 109 -8.88 9.56 -12.73
N HIS A 110 -9.78 10.56 -12.66
CA HIS A 110 -10.15 11.16 -11.38
C HIS A 110 -10.75 10.13 -10.43
N GLY A 111 -11.72 9.33 -10.89
CA GLY A 111 -12.34 8.29 -10.06
C GLY A 111 -11.32 7.25 -9.58
N MET A 112 -10.49 6.73 -10.48
CA MET A 112 -9.46 5.76 -10.18
C MET A 112 -8.43 6.32 -9.19
N ILE A 113 -7.90 7.51 -9.45
CA ILE A 113 -6.91 8.16 -8.58
C ILE A 113 -7.48 8.40 -7.19
N MET A 114 -8.67 8.99 -7.09
CA MET A 114 -9.22 9.39 -5.80
C MET A 114 -9.64 8.20 -4.95
N VAL A 115 -10.29 7.19 -5.53
CA VAL A 115 -10.80 6.04 -4.77
C VAL A 115 -9.69 5.01 -4.52
N VAL A 116 -8.97 4.60 -5.56
CA VAL A 116 -8.03 3.48 -5.48
C VAL A 116 -6.66 3.94 -4.99
N TYR A 117 -6.06 4.94 -5.63
CA TYR A 117 -4.67 5.32 -5.33
C TYR A 117 -4.54 6.30 -4.17
N PHE A 118 -5.42 7.30 -4.06
CA PHE A 118 -5.34 8.30 -2.99
C PHE A 118 -5.89 7.78 -1.67
N LEU A 119 -7.19 7.43 -1.61
CA LEU A 119 -7.82 7.04 -0.35
C LEU A 119 -7.20 5.78 0.25
N THR A 120 -6.97 4.76 -0.57
CA THR A 120 -6.39 3.50 -0.09
C THR A 120 -4.97 3.69 0.40
N ALA A 121 -4.14 4.42 -0.35
CA ALA A 121 -2.77 4.67 0.06
C ALA A 121 -2.69 5.57 1.30
N LEU A 122 -3.57 6.58 1.41
CA LEU A 122 -3.59 7.48 2.55
C LEU A 122 -3.98 6.73 3.83
N PHE A 123 -5.12 6.02 3.80
CA PHE A 123 -5.68 5.40 5.01
C PHE A 123 -5.04 4.06 5.34
N LEU A 124 -4.89 3.15 4.39
CA LEU A 124 -4.26 1.86 4.65
C LEU A 124 -2.74 1.96 4.60
N GLY A 125 -2.18 2.56 3.55
CA GLY A 125 -0.73 2.68 3.40
C GLY A 125 -0.10 3.63 4.43
N GLY A 126 -0.55 4.87 4.48
CA GLY A 126 0.01 5.91 5.36
C GLY A 126 -0.37 5.72 6.82
N PHE A 127 -1.65 5.92 7.15
CA PHE A 127 -2.09 5.80 8.53
C PHE A 127 -1.98 4.37 9.08
N GLY A 128 -2.22 3.33 8.26
CA GLY A 128 -2.08 1.94 8.67
C GLY A 128 -0.67 1.63 9.16
N ASN A 129 0.35 1.93 8.36
CA ASN A 129 1.75 1.71 8.73
C ASN A 129 2.18 2.51 9.97
N TYR A 130 1.68 3.73 10.11
CA TYR A 130 2.06 4.60 11.22
C TYR A 130 1.34 4.21 12.52
N LEU A 131 0.02 3.97 12.46
CA LEU A 131 -0.83 3.81 13.65
C LEU A 131 -0.90 2.37 14.16
N ILE A 132 -0.88 1.35 13.29
CA ILE A 132 -1.05 -0.05 13.73
C ILE A 132 0.02 -0.43 14.75
N PRO A 133 1.34 -0.28 14.51
CA PRO A 133 2.34 -0.64 15.50
C PRO A 133 2.14 0.09 16.83
N LEU A 134 1.85 1.39 16.76
CA LEU A 134 1.62 2.20 17.97
C LEU A 134 0.39 1.75 18.76
N MET A 135 -0.72 1.48 18.06
CA MET A 135 -1.98 1.12 18.71
C MET A 135 -2.00 -0.30 19.27
N VAL A 136 -1.27 -1.23 18.66
CA VAL A 136 -1.18 -2.61 19.17
C VAL A 136 -0.02 -2.80 20.14
N GLY A 137 0.84 -1.76 20.32
CA GLY A 137 2.01 -1.80 21.18
C GLY A 137 3.14 -2.64 20.60
N ALA A 138 3.15 -2.84 19.28
CA ALA A 138 4.26 -3.44 18.56
C ALA A 138 5.32 -2.38 18.26
N ARG A 139 6.58 -2.81 18.17
CA ARG A 139 7.67 -1.91 17.81
C ARG A 139 7.67 -1.56 16.33
N ASP A 140 7.45 -2.57 15.49
CA ASP A 140 7.34 -2.45 14.03
C ASP A 140 6.37 -3.50 13.48
N MET A 141 6.20 -3.55 12.17
CA MET A 141 5.49 -4.61 11.47
C MET A 141 6.23 -5.94 11.57
N VAL A 142 5.50 -7.06 11.51
CA VAL A 142 6.09 -8.41 11.61
C VAL A 142 7.04 -8.70 10.45
N PHE A 143 6.71 -8.21 9.24
CA PHE A 143 7.53 -8.39 8.04
C PHE A 143 8.01 -7.04 7.47
N PRO A 144 9.09 -6.44 8.02
CA PRO A 144 9.54 -5.11 7.62
C PRO A 144 9.96 -5.04 6.15
N TYR A 145 10.65 -6.06 5.65
CA TYR A 145 11.08 -6.14 4.25
C TYR A 145 9.88 -6.20 3.27
N VAL A 146 8.86 -7.01 3.60
CA VAL A 146 7.63 -7.10 2.80
C VAL A 146 6.89 -5.76 2.79
N ASN A 147 6.92 -5.04 3.91
CA ASN A 147 6.34 -3.71 4.04
C ASN A 147 7.01 -2.70 3.09
N MET A 148 8.34 -2.66 3.10
CA MET A 148 9.11 -1.83 2.17
C MET A 148 8.81 -2.18 0.71
N LEU A 149 8.80 -3.47 0.37
CA LEU A 149 8.51 -3.93 -0.99
C LEU A 149 7.09 -3.56 -1.43
N SER A 150 6.10 -3.65 -0.52
CA SER A 150 4.72 -3.24 -0.80
C SER A 150 4.61 -1.77 -1.19
N PHE A 151 5.35 -0.89 -0.50
CA PHE A 151 5.43 0.53 -0.86
C PHE A 151 6.04 0.73 -2.26
N TRP A 152 7.15 0.08 -2.57
CA TRP A 152 7.80 0.25 -3.88
C TRP A 152 6.94 -0.27 -5.03
N MET A 153 6.22 -1.38 -4.84
CA MET A 153 5.23 -1.87 -5.81
C MET A 153 4.13 -0.84 -6.05
N PHE A 154 3.61 -0.23 -4.98
CA PHE A 154 2.62 0.85 -5.08
C PHE A 154 3.19 2.08 -5.78
N PHE A 155 4.41 2.51 -5.44
CA PHE A 155 5.06 3.67 -6.06
C PHE A 155 5.25 3.47 -7.57
N VAL A 156 5.72 2.29 -8.00
CA VAL A 156 5.82 1.94 -9.41
C VAL A 156 4.45 1.92 -10.08
N ALA A 157 3.42 1.39 -9.41
CA ALA A 157 2.05 1.43 -9.90
C ALA A 157 1.58 2.88 -10.18
N VAL A 158 1.83 3.80 -9.25
CA VAL A 158 1.55 5.24 -9.43
C VAL A 158 2.32 5.80 -10.63
N ALA A 159 3.60 5.50 -10.76
CA ALA A 159 4.43 6.00 -11.88
C ALA A 159 3.89 5.50 -13.24
N VAL A 160 3.52 4.22 -13.32
CA VAL A 160 2.91 3.63 -14.54
C VAL A 160 1.55 4.27 -14.84
N LEU A 161 0.73 4.53 -13.80
CA LEU A 161 -0.55 5.23 -13.97
C LEU A 161 -0.33 6.64 -14.53
N MET A 162 0.61 7.39 -13.96
CA MET A 162 0.92 8.75 -14.43
C MET A 162 1.48 8.73 -15.85
N ALA A 163 2.26 7.73 -16.22
CA ALA A 163 2.77 7.58 -17.60
C ALA A 163 1.65 7.45 -18.62
N SER A 164 0.47 6.94 -18.24
CA SER A 164 -0.68 6.82 -19.16
C SER A 164 -1.18 8.15 -19.70
N PHE A 165 -0.92 9.26 -19.03
CA PHE A 165 -1.30 10.60 -19.53
C PHE A 165 -0.44 11.07 -20.70
N PHE A 166 0.74 10.50 -20.90
CA PHE A 166 1.74 10.94 -21.89
C PHE A 166 1.82 10.04 -23.12
N VAL A 167 1.01 8.98 -23.19
CA VAL A 167 0.98 8.08 -24.34
C VAL A 167 0.03 8.58 -25.44
N PRO A 168 0.25 8.21 -26.71
CA PRO A 168 -0.69 8.52 -27.79
C PRO A 168 -2.10 8.00 -27.48
N GLY A 169 -3.11 8.85 -27.63
CA GLY A 169 -4.49 8.55 -27.26
C GLY A 169 -4.85 8.84 -25.80
N GLY A 170 -3.85 9.15 -24.96
CA GLY A 170 -4.06 9.47 -23.54
C GLY A 170 -4.46 8.27 -22.67
N PRO A 171 -4.87 8.51 -21.42
CA PRO A 171 -5.32 7.47 -20.50
C PRO A 171 -6.67 6.89 -20.93
N THR A 172 -7.08 5.77 -20.33
CA THR A 172 -8.37 5.15 -20.68
C THR A 172 -9.57 5.99 -20.23
N GLY A 173 -10.62 6.02 -21.06
CA GLY A 173 -11.93 6.59 -20.77
C GLY A 173 -13.00 5.55 -20.46
N ALA A 174 -12.61 4.31 -20.12
CA ALA A 174 -13.53 3.18 -19.92
C ALA A 174 -14.39 3.25 -18.65
N GLY A 175 -14.15 4.24 -17.76
CA GLY A 175 -14.72 4.30 -16.42
C GLY A 175 -13.82 3.62 -15.39
N TRP A 176 -13.86 4.12 -14.15
CA TRP A 176 -12.97 3.64 -13.07
C TRP A 176 -13.27 2.19 -12.65
N THR A 177 -14.46 1.68 -12.91
CA THR A 177 -14.87 0.30 -12.62
C THR A 177 -14.34 -0.73 -13.61
N LEU A 178 -13.83 -0.27 -14.77
CA LEU A 178 -13.21 -1.10 -15.81
C LEU A 178 -14.05 -2.32 -16.23
N TYR A 179 -15.36 -2.13 -16.47
CA TYR A 179 -16.24 -3.22 -16.89
C TYR A 179 -15.84 -3.79 -18.28
N PRO A 180 -15.58 -5.10 -18.38
CA PRO A 180 -15.42 -5.75 -19.66
C PRO A 180 -16.80 -5.95 -20.35
N PRO A 181 -16.88 -6.03 -21.69
CA PRO A 181 -15.78 -5.88 -22.64
C PRO A 181 -15.44 -4.42 -22.97
N GLN A 182 -16.24 -3.45 -22.54
CA GLN A 182 -16.12 -2.04 -22.91
C GLN A 182 -14.71 -1.47 -22.67
N THR A 183 -14.06 -1.90 -21.59
CA THR A 183 -12.71 -1.45 -21.21
C THR A 183 -11.66 -1.70 -22.29
N ILE A 184 -11.81 -2.79 -23.05
CA ILE A 184 -10.81 -3.24 -24.04
C ILE A 184 -11.25 -3.06 -25.49
N LEU A 185 -12.51 -2.58 -25.73
CA LEU A 185 -13.02 -2.29 -27.08
C LEU A 185 -12.23 -1.14 -27.73
N GLU A 186 -11.96 -1.26 -29.03
CA GLU A 186 -11.19 -0.27 -29.80
C GLU A 186 -11.84 1.13 -29.86
N GLY A 187 -13.18 1.18 -29.79
CA GLY A 187 -13.92 2.45 -29.77
C GLY A 187 -13.86 3.21 -28.43
N THR A 188 -13.28 2.66 -27.39
CA THR A 188 -13.12 3.32 -26.09
C THR A 188 -11.95 4.30 -26.12
N PRO A 189 -12.11 5.57 -25.68
CA PRO A 189 -11.00 6.52 -25.60
C PRO A 189 -9.82 5.93 -24.81
N GLY A 190 -8.60 6.05 -25.32
CA GLY A 190 -7.40 5.48 -24.71
C GLY A 190 -7.31 3.96 -24.75
N SER A 191 -8.06 3.30 -25.66
CA SER A 191 -8.07 1.84 -25.83
C SER A 191 -6.74 1.23 -26.28
N GLY A 192 -5.75 2.03 -26.65
CA GLY A 192 -4.41 1.60 -27.03
C GLY A 192 -3.51 1.35 -25.81
N MET A 193 -2.42 2.10 -25.73
CA MET A 193 -1.45 1.98 -24.63
C MET A 193 -2.01 2.46 -23.28
N GLY A 194 -2.98 3.40 -23.30
CA GLY A 194 -3.56 3.95 -22.07
C GLY A 194 -4.22 2.90 -21.17
N ILE A 195 -5.03 2.01 -21.74
CA ILE A 195 -5.66 0.92 -20.98
C ILE A 195 -4.63 -0.12 -20.50
N LEU A 196 -3.63 -0.43 -21.30
CA LEU A 196 -2.58 -1.39 -20.90
C LEU A 196 -1.81 -0.88 -19.69
N LEU A 197 -1.41 0.38 -19.70
CA LEU A 197 -0.74 0.99 -18.54
C LEU A 197 -1.64 1.04 -17.32
N MET A 198 -2.93 1.30 -17.47
CA MET A 198 -3.91 1.24 -16.39
C MET A 198 -3.99 -0.17 -15.78
N LEU A 199 -4.12 -1.20 -16.60
CA LEU A 199 -4.23 -2.61 -16.13
C LEU A 199 -2.94 -3.09 -15.47
N ILE A 200 -1.78 -2.73 -16.01
CA ILE A 200 -0.46 -3.02 -15.39
C ILE A 200 -0.35 -2.29 -14.05
N SER A 201 -0.67 -1.00 -14.01
CA SER A 201 -0.67 -0.22 -12.79
C SER A 201 -1.59 -0.82 -11.73
N LEU A 202 -2.82 -1.17 -12.10
CA LEU A 202 -3.78 -1.80 -11.18
C LEU A 202 -3.26 -3.15 -10.67
N SER A 203 -2.64 -3.96 -11.52
CA SER A 203 -2.05 -5.24 -11.11
C SER A 203 -0.93 -5.05 -10.09
N LEU A 204 -0.02 -4.11 -10.32
CA LEU A 204 1.06 -3.76 -9.39
C LEU A 204 0.50 -3.22 -8.06
N PHE A 205 -0.51 -2.35 -8.13
CA PHE A 205 -1.22 -1.84 -6.97
C PHE A 205 -1.80 -2.99 -6.12
N VAL A 206 -2.54 -3.90 -6.74
CA VAL A 206 -3.18 -5.02 -6.05
C VAL A 206 -2.15 -5.93 -5.39
N ILE A 207 -1.05 -6.25 -6.08
CA ILE A 207 0.05 -7.05 -5.51
C ILE A 207 0.64 -6.35 -4.29
N GLY A 208 1.00 -5.07 -4.42
CA GLY A 208 1.58 -4.29 -3.31
C GLY A 208 0.66 -4.24 -2.10
N PHE A 209 -0.61 -3.92 -2.28
CA PHE A 209 -1.58 -3.83 -1.18
C PHE A 209 -1.97 -5.19 -0.59
N THR A 210 -1.93 -6.28 -1.37
CA THR A 210 -2.11 -7.63 -0.84
C THR A 210 -0.96 -8.00 0.10
N MET A 211 0.27 -7.69 -0.27
CA MET A 211 1.45 -7.89 0.59
C MET A 211 1.37 -7.06 1.87
N GLY A 212 1.05 -5.77 1.76
CA GLY A 212 0.86 -4.88 2.91
C GLY A 212 -0.29 -5.32 3.82
N GLY A 213 -1.42 -5.72 3.24
CA GLY A 213 -2.59 -6.22 3.98
C GLY A 213 -2.29 -7.49 4.77
N LEU A 214 -1.58 -8.46 4.16
CA LEU A 214 -1.12 -9.65 4.87
C LEU A 214 -0.24 -9.28 6.07
N ASN A 215 0.67 -8.33 5.89
CA ASN A 215 1.54 -7.85 6.96
C ASN A 215 0.75 -7.21 8.11
N TYR A 216 -0.24 -6.36 7.81
CA TYR A 216 -1.13 -5.78 8.82
C TYR A 216 -1.90 -6.85 9.59
N MET A 217 -2.49 -7.80 8.87
CA MET A 217 -3.26 -8.87 9.48
C MET A 217 -2.42 -9.68 10.47
N ILE A 218 -1.21 -10.08 10.07
CA ILE A 218 -0.32 -10.86 10.93
C ILE A 218 0.19 -10.01 12.10
N THR A 219 0.55 -8.76 11.87
CA THR A 219 0.98 -7.84 12.93
C THR A 219 -0.11 -7.65 13.98
N ILE A 220 -1.35 -7.41 13.55
CA ILE A 220 -2.50 -7.26 14.46
C ILE A 220 -2.79 -8.56 15.23
N LEU A 221 -2.66 -9.72 14.61
CA LEU A 221 -2.94 -11.00 15.28
C LEU A 221 -1.84 -11.46 16.21
N GLN A 222 -0.56 -11.26 15.87
CA GLN A 222 0.58 -11.85 16.58
C GLN A 222 1.36 -10.87 17.45
N ALA A 223 1.47 -9.60 17.03
CA ALA A 223 2.34 -8.63 17.69
C ALA A 223 1.62 -7.72 18.71
N ARG A 224 0.39 -8.05 19.10
CA ARG A 224 -0.31 -7.28 20.16
C ARG A 224 0.40 -7.39 21.49
N THR A 225 0.41 -6.27 22.23
CA THR A 225 0.92 -6.25 23.60
C THR A 225 0.13 -7.21 24.51
N ARG A 226 0.77 -7.71 25.57
CA ARG A 226 0.14 -8.62 26.55
C ARG A 226 -1.11 -7.97 27.16
N GLY A 227 -2.17 -8.75 27.34
CA GLY A 227 -3.45 -8.27 27.89
C GLY A 227 -4.37 -7.57 26.88
N MET A 228 -3.91 -7.28 25.67
CA MET A 228 -4.74 -6.78 24.58
C MET A 228 -5.42 -7.94 23.84
N THR A 229 -6.61 -8.32 24.30
CA THR A 229 -7.47 -9.27 23.57
C THR A 229 -8.08 -8.60 22.35
N LEU A 230 -8.60 -9.37 21.40
CA LEU A 230 -9.27 -8.84 20.21
C LEU A 230 -10.33 -7.80 20.56
N MET A 231 -11.13 -8.06 21.61
CA MET A 231 -12.21 -7.16 22.04
C MET A 231 -11.73 -5.88 22.75
N ARG A 232 -10.44 -5.81 23.11
CA ARG A 232 -9.80 -4.60 23.69
C ARG A 232 -9.04 -3.76 22.69
N MET A 233 -8.99 -4.19 21.41
CA MET A 233 -8.34 -3.42 20.36
C MET A 233 -9.09 -2.12 20.09
N PRO A 234 -8.38 -1.02 19.78
CA PRO A 234 -8.97 0.23 19.31
C PRO A 234 -9.82 0.02 18.04
N LEU A 235 -10.88 0.80 17.88
CA LEU A 235 -11.78 0.70 16.73
C LEU A 235 -11.04 0.90 15.39
N THR A 236 -10.06 1.78 15.34
CA THR A 236 -9.22 2.00 14.15
C THR A 236 -8.50 0.71 13.72
N VAL A 237 -7.94 -0.04 14.69
CA VAL A 237 -7.28 -1.33 14.40
C VAL A 237 -8.27 -2.36 13.89
N TRP A 238 -9.48 -2.41 14.47
CA TRP A 238 -10.57 -3.25 13.97
C TRP A 238 -10.99 -2.88 12.54
N GLY A 239 -11.12 -1.58 12.26
CA GLY A 239 -11.47 -1.10 10.92
C GLY A 239 -10.44 -1.52 9.88
N ILE A 240 -9.15 -1.30 10.15
CA ILE A 240 -8.07 -1.70 9.25
C ILE A 240 -7.98 -3.22 9.12
N PHE A 241 -8.10 -3.96 10.23
CA PHE A 241 -8.10 -5.43 10.23
C PHE A 241 -9.21 -6.00 9.34
N THR A 242 -10.44 -5.54 9.53
CA THR A 242 -11.57 -5.99 8.71
C THR A 242 -11.41 -5.61 7.25
N ALA A 243 -10.96 -4.39 6.97
CA ALA A 243 -10.70 -3.93 5.60
C ALA A 243 -9.63 -4.79 4.91
N THR A 244 -8.56 -5.16 5.62
CA THR A 244 -7.51 -6.02 5.05
C THR A 244 -7.97 -7.45 4.82
N VAL A 245 -8.80 -8.02 5.70
CA VAL A 245 -9.41 -9.35 5.48
C VAL A 245 -10.27 -9.34 4.22
N LEU A 246 -11.13 -8.33 4.04
CA LEU A 246 -11.96 -8.18 2.85
C LEU A 246 -11.11 -7.99 1.59
N ALA A 247 -10.05 -7.16 1.68
CA ALA A 247 -9.12 -6.94 0.56
C ALA A 247 -8.40 -8.23 0.17
N MET A 248 -7.95 -9.03 1.11
CA MET A 248 -7.31 -10.34 0.84
C MET A 248 -8.23 -11.31 0.10
N LEU A 249 -9.54 -11.20 0.24
CA LEU A 249 -10.51 -11.99 -0.51
C LEU A 249 -10.80 -11.40 -1.88
N ALA A 250 -10.91 -10.07 -1.98
CA ALA A 250 -11.32 -9.38 -3.20
C ALA A 250 -10.17 -9.14 -4.20
N PHE A 251 -8.98 -8.79 -3.71
CA PHE A 251 -7.85 -8.40 -4.56
C PHE A 251 -7.32 -9.51 -5.47
N PRO A 252 -7.23 -10.78 -5.07
CA PRO A 252 -6.85 -11.84 -6.00
C PRO A 252 -7.81 -11.96 -7.20
N ALA A 253 -9.11 -11.83 -6.97
CA ALA A 253 -10.09 -11.86 -8.04
C ALA A 253 -9.95 -10.66 -9.00
N LEU A 254 -9.71 -9.46 -8.44
CA LEU A 254 -9.44 -8.27 -9.23
C LEU A 254 -8.15 -8.38 -10.04
N LEU A 255 -7.09 -8.96 -9.47
CA LEU A 255 -5.82 -9.19 -10.15
C LEU A 255 -6.00 -10.14 -11.35
N VAL A 256 -6.71 -11.26 -11.15
CA VAL A 256 -7.00 -12.21 -12.22
C VAL A 256 -7.79 -11.55 -13.35
N SER A 257 -8.81 -10.75 -13.00
CA SER A 257 -9.59 -10.01 -14.00
C SER A 257 -8.75 -9.00 -14.80
N ALA A 258 -7.83 -8.28 -14.14
CA ALA A 258 -6.93 -7.34 -14.80
C ALA A 258 -5.95 -8.08 -15.75
N ILE A 259 -5.43 -9.22 -15.32
CA ILE A 259 -4.55 -10.06 -16.17
C ILE A 259 -5.32 -10.59 -17.38
N MET A 260 -6.53 -11.15 -17.19
CA MET A 260 -7.36 -11.65 -18.29
C MET A 260 -7.70 -10.55 -19.30
N MET A 261 -8.06 -9.34 -18.86
CA MET A 261 -8.27 -8.20 -19.75
C MET A 261 -7.01 -7.79 -20.50
N THR A 262 -5.86 -7.88 -19.85
CA THR A 262 -4.57 -7.61 -20.49
C THR A 262 -4.25 -8.65 -21.57
N LEU A 263 -4.52 -9.93 -21.30
CA LEU A 263 -4.36 -11.01 -22.27
C LEU A 263 -5.29 -10.86 -23.46
N ASP A 264 -6.57 -10.53 -23.22
CA ASP A 264 -7.52 -10.27 -24.31
C ASP A 264 -7.05 -9.11 -25.21
N LYS A 265 -6.47 -8.05 -24.60
CA LYS A 265 -6.00 -6.89 -25.36
C LYS A 265 -4.69 -7.15 -26.12
N VAL A 266 -3.73 -7.88 -25.51
CA VAL A 266 -2.38 -8.08 -26.06
C VAL A 266 -2.29 -9.31 -26.95
N LEU A 267 -2.87 -10.43 -26.48
CA LEU A 267 -2.80 -11.75 -27.14
C LEU A 267 -4.07 -12.12 -27.89
N GLN A 268 -5.07 -11.22 -27.88
CA GLN A 268 -6.38 -11.46 -28.53
C GLN A 268 -7.04 -12.78 -28.06
N THR A 269 -6.92 -13.07 -26.77
CA THR A 269 -7.66 -14.16 -26.15
C THR A 269 -9.16 -13.80 -26.04
N SER A 270 -10.01 -14.74 -25.69
CA SER A 270 -11.48 -14.57 -25.64
C SER A 270 -12.07 -14.76 -24.24
N PHE A 271 -11.40 -14.29 -23.21
CA PHE A 271 -11.94 -14.34 -21.84
C PHE A 271 -13.19 -13.47 -21.68
N PHE A 272 -13.17 -12.25 -22.21
CA PHE A 272 -14.25 -11.29 -22.16
C PHE A 272 -14.71 -10.83 -23.56
N MET A 273 -13.89 -11.01 -24.59
CA MET A 273 -14.19 -10.68 -25.97
C MET A 273 -14.66 -11.94 -26.70
N GLN A 274 -15.91 -11.97 -27.15
CA GLN A 274 -16.34 -13.03 -28.07
C GLN A 274 -15.72 -12.74 -29.44
N GLN A 275 -14.90 -13.68 -29.91
CA GLN A 275 -14.49 -13.70 -31.31
C GLN A 275 -15.66 -14.33 -32.10
N TYR A 276 -16.31 -13.52 -32.93
CA TYR A 276 -17.28 -14.00 -33.91
C TYR A 276 -16.55 -14.44 -35.17
#